data_0d42bc97bd961cdad68a24e6587ac7ce
#
_entry.id   0d42bc97bd961cdad68a24e6587ac7ce
#
_cell.length_a   1.000
_cell.length_b   1.000
_cell.length_c   1.000
_cell.angle_alpha   90.00
_cell.angle_beta   90.00
_cell.angle_gamma   90.00
#
_symmetry.space_group_name_H-M   'P 1'
#
loop_
_entity.id
_entity.type
_entity.pdbx_description
1 polymer ?
#
loop_
_entity_poly.entity_id
_entity_poly.type
_entity_poly.pdbx_seq_one_letter_code
_entity_poly.pdbx_strand_id
1 'polypeptide(L)'
;MTYDFDKIIDRTGTESVKYDLRKDVFGKADVIPMWVADMDFPTADFIRDAIIEKAKTDVYGYTFREDGYFESIVQWIKRHHQWETKKEWMAFTPGIVNAINLAVMGLTNEGDKIIVQPPVYHPFFYAINNHNRTLVQNPLIDTDEGYIMNYDLLEEQAKTAKMLIISNPHNPVGRSWRKEELIRLGEICVNNNVLVFSDEIHCDLVLPAFKHTPFASISEEFAQNSITAHAASKTFNLAGMATSTVIIPNNNLYKKYVDFIHSTEADLGNIFGKIATKAAMENGDEWHSQLIDYLNDNIRFAIDFIHKEMPKIRVHNPEATYMIWLNFKDYEISDDELNRKMVFEAGLGLNSGHIFGKEGECCMRMNLACPRSVVMKALKQMKNVF
;
A
#
# COMPACT_ATOMS: atom_id res chain seq x y z
N MET A 1 -15.49 -22.24 -3.25
CA MET A 1 -16.63 -21.31 -3.54
C MET A 1 -16.19 -20.36 -4.63
N THR A 2 -17.02 -19.96 -5.59
CA THR A 2 -16.63 -18.98 -6.61
C THR A 2 -17.12 -17.61 -6.19
N TYR A 3 -16.20 -16.63 -6.13
CA TYR A 3 -16.52 -15.24 -5.79
C TYR A 3 -16.80 -14.43 -7.05
N ASP A 4 -17.82 -13.57 -7.00
CA ASP A 4 -18.23 -12.72 -8.12
C ASP A 4 -17.60 -11.32 -8.00
N PHE A 5 -16.48 -11.11 -8.68
CA PHE A 5 -15.80 -9.83 -8.78
C PHE A 5 -16.35 -8.94 -9.92
N ASP A 6 -17.28 -9.42 -10.75
CA ASP A 6 -17.94 -8.62 -11.77
C ASP A 6 -19.21 -7.91 -11.26
N LYS A 7 -19.62 -8.20 -10.02
CA LYS A 7 -20.75 -7.56 -9.38
C LYS A 7 -20.51 -6.06 -9.19
N ILE A 8 -21.34 -5.23 -9.82
CA ILE A 8 -21.31 -3.77 -9.63
C ILE A 8 -22.03 -3.43 -8.32
N ILE A 9 -21.32 -2.68 -7.46
CA ILE A 9 -21.84 -2.18 -6.19
C ILE A 9 -21.92 -0.66 -6.28
N ASP A 10 -23.10 -0.10 -6.08
CA ASP A 10 -23.25 1.34 -5.91
C ASP A 10 -22.80 1.72 -4.50
N ARG A 11 -21.73 2.51 -4.43
CA ARG A 11 -21.15 3.02 -3.19
C ARG A 11 -21.47 4.51 -2.95
N THR A 12 -22.35 5.09 -3.77
CA THR A 12 -22.79 6.47 -3.63
C THR A 12 -23.69 6.61 -2.39
N GLY A 13 -23.46 7.63 -1.57
CA GLY A 13 -24.22 7.86 -0.34
C GLY A 13 -23.88 6.90 0.81
N THR A 14 -22.73 6.24 0.75
CA THR A 14 -22.23 5.33 1.80
C THR A 14 -21.08 5.92 2.61
N GLU A 15 -20.86 7.21 2.55
CA GLU A 15 -19.72 7.92 3.14
C GLU A 15 -18.37 7.46 2.57
N SER A 16 -18.40 6.90 1.37
CA SER A 16 -17.19 6.43 0.67
C SER A 16 -16.35 7.62 0.20
N VAL A 17 -15.13 7.75 0.72
CA VAL A 17 -14.16 8.75 0.25
C VAL A 17 -14.00 8.68 -1.27
N LYS A 18 -13.93 7.48 -1.84
CA LYS A 18 -13.73 7.25 -3.28
C LYS A 18 -14.89 7.77 -4.11
N TYR A 19 -16.14 7.62 -3.64
CA TYR A 19 -17.35 7.93 -4.40
C TYR A 19 -17.99 9.26 -4.00
N ASP A 20 -18.09 9.56 -2.72
CA ASP A 20 -18.88 10.69 -2.25
C ASP A 20 -18.11 12.00 -2.28
N LEU A 21 -16.75 11.96 -2.21
CA LEU A 21 -15.90 13.16 -2.33
C LEU A 21 -15.49 13.49 -3.78
N ARG A 22 -16.05 12.84 -4.81
CA ARG A 22 -15.70 13.10 -6.22
C ARG A 22 -15.82 14.58 -6.60
N LYS A 23 -16.91 15.23 -6.18
CA LYS A 23 -17.15 16.66 -6.48
C LYS A 23 -16.11 17.56 -5.81
N ASP A 24 -15.78 17.27 -4.56
CA ASP A 24 -14.84 18.09 -3.78
C ASP A 24 -13.40 17.94 -4.29
N VAL A 25 -13.02 16.72 -4.70
CA VAL A 25 -11.65 16.40 -5.16
C VAL A 25 -11.44 16.77 -6.63
N PHE A 26 -12.42 16.50 -7.49
CA PHE A 26 -12.27 16.65 -8.94
C PHE A 26 -13.08 17.81 -9.54
N GLY A 27 -13.89 18.51 -8.73
CA GLY A 27 -14.80 19.52 -9.24
C GLY A 27 -16.00 18.96 -10.05
N LYS A 28 -16.09 17.61 -10.19
CA LYS A 28 -17.09 16.92 -11.01
C LYS A 28 -17.57 15.64 -10.30
N ALA A 29 -18.87 15.51 -10.09
CA ALA A 29 -19.46 14.42 -9.31
C ALA A 29 -19.61 13.09 -10.07
N ASP A 30 -19.66 13.14 -11.40
CA ASP A 30 -19.98 11.99 -12.28
C ASP A 30 -18.77 11.32 -12.93
N VAL A 31 -17.56 11.59 -12.41
CA VAL A 31 -16.35 10.88 -12.84
C VAL A 31 -16.39 9.41 -12.40
N ILE A 32 -15.81 8.51 -13.20
CA ILE A 32 -15.51 7.14 -12.76
C ILE A 32 -14.31 7.22 -11.80
N PRO A 33 -14.49 6.89 -10.51
CA PRO A 33 -13.42 7.08 -9.53
C PRO A 33 -12.47 5.86 -9.51
N MET A 34 -11.22 6.06 -9.92
CA MET A 34 -10.17 5.04 -9.89
C MET A 34 -8.90 5.57 -9.17
N TRP A 35 -9.10 6.36 -8.12
CA TRP A 35 -8.05 7.09 -7.39
C TRP A 35 -7.71 6.50 -6.02
N VAL A 36 -8.69 6.26 -5.15
CA VAL A 36 -8.45 5.69 -3.83
C VAL A 36 -8.03 4.23 -3.97
N ALA A 37 -7.01 3.83 -3.20
CA ALA A 37 -6.52 2.46 -3.17
C ALA A 37 -7.38 1.58 -2.23
N ASP A 38 -8.68 1.48 -2.52
CA ASP A 38 -9.61 0.47 -2.04
C ASP A 38 -10.25 -0.25 -3.23
N MET A 39 -10.90 -1.38 -3.01
CA MET A 39 -11.50 -2.19 -4.06
C MET A 39 -13.01 -1.94 -4.15
N ASP A 40 -13.59 -2.14 -5.33
CA ASP A 40 -15.03 -2.08 -5.57
C ASP A 40 -15.67 -3.47 -5.62
N PHE A 41 -15.08 -4.43 -4.90
CA PHE A 41 -15.57 -5.81 -4.77
C PHE A 41 -16.29 -6.01 -3.44
N PRO A 42 -17.26 -6.97 -3.38
CA PRO A 42 -17.91 -7.32 -2.14
C PRO A 42 -16.89 -7.79 -1.08
N THR A 43 -17.08 -7.37 0.16
CA THR A 43 -16.36 -7.99 1.28
C THR A 43 -16.73 -9.47 1.36
N ALA A 44 -15.75 -10.35 1.51
CA ALA A 44 -15.94 -11.78 1.59
C ALA A 44 -16.93 -12.16 2.72
N ASP A 45 -17.80 -13.14 2.45
CA ASP A 45 -18.91 -13.50 3.33
C ASP A 45 -18.40 -13.91 4.72
N PHE A 46 -17.34 -14.70 4.81
CA PHE A 46 -16.78 -15.14 6.08
C PHE A 46 -16.28 -13.97 6.96
N ILE A 47 -15.84 -12.86 6.37
CA ILE A 47 -15.45 -11.64 7.12
C ILE A 47 -16.71 -10.91 7.60
N ARG A 48 -17.66 -10.71 6.69
CA ARG A 48 -18.92 -10.02 6.98
C ARG A 48 -19.71 -10.75 8.07
N ASP A 49 -19.80 -12.08 7.98
CA ASP A 49 -20.53 -12.91 8.94
C ASP A 49 -19.87 -12.87 10.33
N ALA A 50 -18.53 -12.87 10.40
CA ALA A 50 -17.81 -12.70 11.66
C ALA A 50 -18.08 -11.33 12.33
N ILE A 51 -18.18 -10.26 11.53
CA ILE A 51 -18.54 -8.92 12.02
C ILE A 51 -19.98 -8.91 12.51
N ILE A 52 -20.93 -9.48 11.74
CA ILE A 52 -22.35 -9.57 12.11
C ILE A 52 -22.52 -10.35 13.41
N GLU A 53 -21.84 -11.49 13.54
CA GLU A 53 -21.91 -12.29 14.76
C GLU A 53 -21.42 -11.52 15.99
N LYS A 54 -20.31 -10.79 15.83
CA LYS A 54 -19.81 -9.92 16.91
C LYS A 54 -20.77 -8.76 17.20
N ALA A 55 -21.43 -8.22 16.18
CA ALA A 55 -22.38 -7.11 16.35
C ALA A 55 -23.65 -7.50 17.14
N LYS A 56 -23.96 -8.79 17.28
CA LYS A 56 -25.06 -9.28 18.11
C LYS A 56 -24.75 -9.23 19.63
N THR A 57 -23.49 -8.90 20.00
CA THR A 57 -23.13 -8.75 21.41
C THR A 57 -23.73 -7.46 21.98
N ASP A 58 -24.41 -7.52 23.11
CA ASP A 58 -25.17 -6.40 23.69
C ASP A 58 -24.28 -5.25 24.21
N VAL A 59 -22.99 -5.51 24.47
CA VAL A 59 -22.06 -4.53 25.05
C VAL A 59 -20.78 -4.41 24.22
N TYR A 60 -20.46 -3.20 23.79
CA TYR A 60 -19.22 -2.85 23.06
C TYR A 60 -18.22 -2.15 24.00
N GLY A 61 -17.83 -2.86 25.09
CA GLY A 61 -16.84 -2.37 26.05
C GLY A 61 -15.40 -2.48 25.53
N TYR A 62 -14.46 -2.15 26.40
CA TYR A 62 -13.03 -2.33 26.10
C TYR A 62 -12.71 -3.78 25.76
N THR A 63 -11.90 -3.99 24.74
CA THR A 63 -11.48 -5.32 24.31
C THR A 63 -9.97 -5.42 24.23
N PHE A 64 -9.45 -6.60 24.52
CA PHE A 64 -8.03 -6.93 24.32
C PHE A 64 -7.87 -7.77 23.04
N ARG A 65 -6.64 -7.89 22.56
CA ARG A 65 -6.28 -8.80 21.48
C ARG A 65 -5.81 -10.10 22.11
N GLU A 66 -6.61 -11.14 21.94
CA GLU A 66 -6.24 -12.48 22.37
C GLU A 66 -5.06 -13.02 21.53
N ASP A 67 -4.39 -14.04 22.05
CA ASP A 67 -3.28 -14.69 21.35
C ASP A 67 -3.67 -15.19 19.95
N GLY A 68 -4.89 -15.67 19.76
CA GLY A 68 -5.41 -16.13 18.48
C GLY A 68 -5.48 -15.04 17.40
N TYR A 69 -5.54 -13.76 17.76
CA TYR A 69 -5.46 -12.66 16.79
C TYR A 69 -4.07 -12.59 16.15
N PHE A 70 -3.01 -12.51 16.95
CA PHE A 70 -1.64 -12.46 16.41
C PHE A 70 -1.23 -13.78 15.78
N GLU A 71 -1.67 -14.92 16.34
CA GLU A 71 -1.41 -16.24 15.79
C GLU A 71 -1.99 -16.39 14.37
N SER A 72 -3.18 -15.85 14.09
CA SER A 72 -3.76 -15.86 12.74
C SER A 72 -2.86 -15.12 11.73
N ILE A 73 -2.23 -14.01 12.15
CA ILE A 73 -1.28 -13.24 11.32
C ILE A 73 0.03 -14.03 11.14
N VAL A 74 0.56 -14.64 12.20
CA VAL A 74 1.75 -15.50 12.12
C VAL A 74 1.55 -16.61 11.10
N GLN A 75 0.41 -17.32 11.18
CA GLN A 75 0.10 -18.42 10.25
C GLN A 75 -0.11 -17.95 8.82
N TRP A 76 -0.73 -16.77 8.62
CA TRP A 76 -0.88 -16.18 7.30
C TRP A 76 0.48 -15.87 6.66
N ILE A 77 1.34 -15.14 7.37
CA ILE A 77 2.68 -14.76 6.91
C ILE A 77 3.53 -16.01 6.62
N LYS A 78 3.46 -17.01 7.47
CA LYS A 78 4.15 -18.28 7.24
C LYS A 78 3.70 -18.96 5.96
N ARG A 79 2.37 -19.06 5.72
CA ARG A 79 1.82 -19.74 4.53
C ARG A 79 2.12 -18.99 3.25
N HIS A 80 1.97 -17.65 3.24
CA HIS A 80 2.05 -16.86 2.03
C HIS A 80 3.45 -16.35 1.72
N HIS A 81 4.23 -16.05 2.77
CA HIS A 81 5.56 -15.41 2.61
C HIS A 81 6.73 -16.25 3.12
N GLN A 82 6.47 -17.45 3.66
CA GLN A 82 7.50 -18.38 4.16
C GLN A 82 8.42 -17.73 5.22
N TRP A 83 7.91 -16.76 5.96
CA TRP A 83 8.62 -16.09 7.03
C TRP A 83 8.11 -16.57 8.40
N GLU A 84 9.03 -17.16 9.19
CA GLU A 84 8.74 -17.63 10.55
C GLU A 84 8.75 -16.45 11.52
N THR A 85 7.59 -15.86 11.75
CA THR A 85 7.40 -14.76 12.70
C THR A 85 6.93 -15.28 14.06
N LYS A 86 6.95 -14.41 15.08
CA LYS A 86 6.45 -14.72 16.43
C LYS A 86 5.50 -13.62 16.87
N LYS A 87 4.45 -14.00 17.63
CA LYS A 87 3.49 -13.04 18.18
C LYS A 87 4.14 -12.02 19.12
N GLU A 88 5.22 -12.40 19.82
CA GLU A 88 6.00 -11.54 20.71
C GLU A 88 6.72 -10.40 19.98
N TRP A 89 6.88 -10.49 18.66
CA TRP A 89 7.42 -9.43 17.82
C TRP A 89 6.35 -8.45 17.32
N MET A 90 5.08 -8.74 17.60
CA MET A 90 3.96 -8.02 16.97
C MET A 90 3.34 -6.99 17.90
N ALA A 91 3.11 -5.79 17.38
CA ALA A 91 2.32 -4.77 18.03
C ALA A 91 1.23 -4.25 17.09
N PHE A 92 0.05 -3.98 17.65
CA PHE A 92 -1.05 -3.37 16.90
C PHE A 92 -0.81 -1.90 16.64
N THR A 93 -1.32 -1.42 15.50
CA THR A 93 -1.45 0.02 15.19
C THR A 93 -2.76 0.28 14.43
N PRO A 94 -3.36 1.48 14.59
CA PRO A 94 -4.63 1.82 13.93
C PRO A 94 -4.44 2.22 12.44
N GLY A 95 -3.80 1.34 11.67
CA GLY A 95 -3.46 1.54 10.26
C GLY A 95 -1.98 1.88 10.04
N ILE A 96 -1.47 1.55 8.85
CA ILE A 96 -0.02 1.65 8.56
C ILE A 96 0.49 3.10 8.53
N VAL A 97 -0.32 4.06 8.07
CA VAL A 97 0.08 5.47 8.13
C VAL A 97 0.32 5.91 9.57
N ASN A 98 -0.51 5.45 10.51
CA ASN A 98 -0.27 5.69 11.95
C ASN A 98 0.99 4.97 12.44
N ALA A 99 1.22 3.72 12.00
CA ALA A 99 2.45 2.99 12.34
C ALA A 99 3.72 3.74 11.91
N ILE A 100 3.71 4.32 10.72
CA ILE A 100 4.83 5.14 10.22
C ILE A 100 5.01 6.40 11.07
N ASN A 101 3.92 7.13 11.36
CA ASN A 101 3.99 8.33 12.22
C ASN A 101 4.54 8.00 13.61
N LEU A 102 4.08 6.90 14.22
CA LEU A 102 4.55 6.44 15.52
C LEU A 102 6.04 6.05 15.49
N ALA A 103 6.51 5.41 14.41
CA ALA A 103 7.92 5.08 14.23
C ALA A 103 8.79 6.35 14.07
N VAL A 104 8.35 7.29 13.26
CA VAL A 104 9.03 8.58 13.05
C VAL A 104 9.12 9.35 14.36
N MET A 105 8.03 9.46 15.11
CA MET A 105 8.03 10.19 16.39
C MET A 105 8.82 9.48 17.50
N GLY A 106 8.63 8.18 17.64
CA GLY A 106 9.16 7.41 18.78
C GLY A 106 10.62 6.95 18.63
N LEU A 107 11.13 6.89 17.38
CA LEU A 107 12.44 6.30 17.10
C LEU A 107 13.44 7.26 16.45
N THR A 108 13.02 8.49 16.14
CA THR A 108 13.88 9.55 15.61
C THR A 108 13.66 10.86 16.38
N ASN A 109 14.57 11.81 16.22
CA ASN A 109 14.48 13.14 16.81
C ASN A 109 14.14 14.20 15.76
N GLU A 110 13.69 15.37 16.18
CA GLU A 110 13.53 16.52 15.28
C GLU A 110 14.85 16.84 14.58
N GLY A 111 14.77 17.15 13.29
CA GLY A 111 15.93 17.38 12.42
C GLY A 111 16.59 16.12 11.87
N ASP A 112 16.33 14.93 12.42
CA ASP A 112 16.87 13.68 11.87
C ASP A 112 16.41 13.49 10.41
N LYS A 113 17.34 13.02 9.58
CA LYS A 113 17.10 12.76 8.16
C LYS A 113 16.45 11.41 7.95
N ILE A 114 15.35 11.39 7.19
CA ILE A 114 14.61 10.17 6.82
C ILE A 114 14.52 10.07 5.31
N ILE A 115 14.98 8.93 4.76
CA ILE A 115 15.03 8.66 3.33
C ILE A 115 13.70 8.04 2.88
N VAL A 116 13.21 8.48 1.71
CA VAL A 116 12.11 7.85 0.96
C VAL A 116 12.46 7.80 -0.53
N GLN A 117 11.81 6.93 -1.30
CA GLN A 117 12.16 6.64 -2.69
C GLN A 117 11.03 7.02 -3.67
N PRO A 118 10.87 8.34 -4.01
CA PRO A 118 9.84 8.76 -4.96
C PRO A 118 10.09 8.23 -6.40
N PRO A 119 9.00 8.09 -7.21
CA PRO A 119 7.62 8.36 -6.83
C PRO A 119 7.15 7.35 -5.82
N VAL A 120 6.62 7.80 -4.67
CA VAL A 120 6.24 6.93 -3.57
C VAL A 120 4.98 7.41 -2.87
N TYR A 121 4.34 6.59 -2.08
CA TYR A 121 3.13 6.88 -1.34
C TYR A 121 3.28 8.16 -0.50
N HIS A 122 2.51 9.18 -0.86
CA HIS A 122 2.66 10.55 -0.33
C HIS A 122 2.52 10.70 1.19
N PRO A 123 1.80 9.86 1.96
CA PRO A 123 1.80 9.95 3.41
C PRO A 123 3.18 9.74 4.06
N PHE A 124 4.16 9.15 3.36
CA PHE A 124 5.54 9.09 3.85
C PHE A 124 6.15 10.49 4.00
N PHE A 125 5.89 11.37 3.02
CA PHE A 125 6.33 12.77 3.08
C PHE A 125 5.69 13.50 4.26
N TYR A 126 4.39 13.28 4.48
CA TYR A 126 3.66 13.92 5.57
C TYR A 126 4.13 13.45 6.93
N ALA A 127 4.39 12.15 7.11
CA ALA A 127 4.91 11.61 8.36
C ALA A 127 6.28 12.21 8.74
N ILE A 128 7.11 12.53 7.76
CA ILE A 128 8.42 13.16 7.98
C ILE A 128 8.27 14.65 8.28
N ASN A 129 7.56 15.37 7.40
CA ASN A 129 7.48 16.83 7.47
C ASN A 129 6.64 17.32 8.67
N ASN A 130 5.50 16.64 8.96
CA ASN A 130 4.60 17.03 10.05
C ASN A 130 5.22 16.85 11.44
N HIS A 131 6.30 16.08 11.54
CA HIS A 131 6.99 15.84 12.79
C HIS A 131 8.40 16.49 12.85
N ASN A 132 8.64 17.50 12.03
CA ASN A 132 9.89 18.26 12.01
C ASN A 132 11.14 17.41 11.73
N ARG A 133 11.02 16.31 10.97
CA ARG A 133 12.17 15.55 10.46
C ARG A 133 12.57 16.10 9.09
N THR A 134 13.78 15.82 8.69
CA THR A 134 14.30 16.25 7.39
C THR A 134 14.02 15.18 6.33
N LEU A 135 13.16 15.51 5.37
CA LEU A 135 12.88 14.67 4.23
C LEU A 135 14.11 14.57 3.30
N VAL A 136 14.59 13.35 3.06
CA VAL A 136 15.63 13.05 2.07
C VAL A 136 15.04 12.19 0.97
N GLN A 137 15.05 12.69 -0.26
CA GLN A 137 14.52 11.98 -1.40
C GLN A 137 15.63 11.21 -2.11
N ASN A 138 15.42 9.91 -2.30
CA ASN A 138 16.24 9.02 -3.11
C ASN A 138 15.42 8.55 -4.32
N PRO A 139 15.29 9.36 -5.38
CA PRO A 139 14.41 9.06 -6.49
C PRO A 139 14.74 7.72 -7.13
N LEU A 140 13.70 6.95 -7.44
CA LEU A 140 13.83 5.78 -8.31
C LEU A 140 14.24 6.23 -9.71
N ILE A 141 14.95 5.37 -10.41
CA ILE A 141 15.36 5.58 -11.80
C ILE A 141 14.35 4.87 -12.70
N ASP A 142 13.69 5.62 -13.58
CA ASP A 142 12.80 5.09 -14.62
C ASP A 142 13.64 4.59 -15.80
N THR A 143 13.57 3.30 -16.11
CA THR A 143 14.27 2.64 -17.20
C THR A 143 13.28 1.99 -18.15
N ASP A 144 13.72 1.53 -19.31
CA ASP A 144 12.87 0.84 -20.28
C ASP A 144 12.29 -0.48 -19.70
N GLU A 145 12.99 -1.09 -18.72
CA GLU A 145 12.57 -2.34 -18.07
C GLU A 145 11.75 -2.11 -16.79
N GLY A 146 11.55 -0.87 -16.36
CA GLY A 146 10.85 -0.49 -15.14
C GLY A 146 11.68 0.36 -14.18
N TYR A 147 11.14 0.59 -13.00
CA TYR A 147 11.80 1.40 -11.98
C TYR A 147 12.84 0.60 -11.18
N ILE A 148 14.01 1.19 -10.95
CA ILE A 148 15.08 0.61 -10.14
C ILE A 148 15.50 1.57 -9.02
N MET A 149 16.11 1.05 -7.95
CA MET A 149 16.64 1.84 -6.84
C MET A 149 17.93 2.56 -7.24
N ASN A 150 18.10 3.80 -6.78
CA ASN A 150 19.32 4.56 -6.96
C ASN A 150 20.28 4.30 -5.79
N TYR A 151 21.05 3.22 -5.86
CA TYR A 151 21.92 2.77 -4.78
C TYR A 151 23.11 3.70 -4.53
N ASP A 152 23.69 4.28 -5.58
CA ASP A 152 24.86 5.15 -5.44
C ASP A 152 24.47 6.42 -4.65
N LEU A 153 23.31 7.00 -4.94
CA LEU A 153 22.78 8.11 -4.17
C LEU A 153 22.38 7.66 -2.74
N LEU A 154 21.84 6.43 -2.59
CA LEU A 154 21.47 5.89 -1.29
C LEU A 154 22.66 5.73 -0.37
N GLU A 155 23.80 5.25 -0.87
CA GLU A 155 25.06 5.12 -0.11
C GLU A 155 25.53 6.46 0.46
N GLU A 156 25.45 7.53 -0.32
CA GLU A 156 25.80 8.88 0.15
C GLU A 156 24.81 9.41 1.20
N GLN A 157 23.52 9.22 0.97
CA GLN A 157 22.47 9.71 1.86
C GLN A 157 22.46 8.96 3.20
N ALA A 158 22.72 7.66 3.17
CA ALA A 158 22.73 6.80 4.36
C ALA A 158 23.77 7.24 5.40
N LYS A 159 24.88 7.84 4.98
CA LYS A 159 25.94 8.33 5.91
C LYS A 159 25.41 9.29 6.99
N THR A 160 24.30 9.96 6.75
CA THR A 160 23.72 10.95 7.67
C THR A 160 22.27 10.70 8.05
N ALA A 161 21.61 9.73 7.41
CA ALA A 161 20.22 9.41 7.68
C ALA A 161 20.07 8.56 8.96
N LYS A 162 18.87 8.60 9.56
CA LYS A 162 18.51 7.78 10.73
C LYS A 162 17.53 6.68 10.39
N MET A 163 16.68 6.91 9.37
CA MET A 163 15.67 5.96 8.96
C MET A 163 15.51 6.00 7.43
N LEU A 164 15.14 4.87 6.87
CA LEU A 164 14.64 4.74 5.53
C LEU A 164 13.24 4.13 5.59
N ILE A 165 12.27 4.74 4.91
CA ILE A 165 10.92 4.17 4.75
C ILE A 165 10.81 3.63 3.33
N ILE A 166 10.73 2.30 3.19
CA ILE A 166 10.57 1.62 1.91
C ILE A 166 9.13 1.14 1.73
N SER A 167 8.60 1.25 0.51
CA SER A 167 7.36 0.58 0.10
C SER A 167 7.70 -0.74 -0.58
N ASN A 168 7.28 -1.87 0.00
CA ASN A 168 7.64 -3.21 -0.45
C ASN A 168 6.44 -4.17 -0.38
N PRO A 169 5.70 -4.41 -1.47
CA PRO A 169 5.82 -3.87 -2.84
C PRO A 169 5.62 -2.35 -2.96
N HIS A 170 6.17 -1.78 -4.03
CA HIS A 170 6.25 -0.33 -4.21
C HIS A 170 5.01 0.28 -4.86
N ASN A 171 4.36 1.18 -4.16
CA ASN A 171 3.27 2.01 -4.64
C ASN A 171 3.79 3.44 -4.91
N PRO A 172 3.65 4.02 -6.13
CA PRO A 172 2.62 3.68 -7.13
C PRO A 172 3.12 2.80 -8.30
N VAL A 173 4.41 2.53 -8.44
CA VAL A 173 4.99 1.95 -9.66
C VAL A 173 4.79 0.44 -9.80
N GLY A 174 4.29 -0.23 -8.77
CA GLY A 174 3.92 -1.64 -8.83
C GLY A 174 5.09 -2.62 -8.79
N ARG A 175 6.30 -2.21 -8.35
CA ARG A 175 7.45 -3.09 -8.22
C ARG A 175 7.32 -4.02 -7.00
N SER A 176 7.64 -5.31 -7.19
CA SER A 176 7.94 -6.26 -6.13
C SER A 176 9.46 -6.45 -6.09
N TRP A 177 10.12 -5.82 -5.12
CA TRP A 177 11.59 -5.82 -5.06
C TRP A 177 12.13 -7.24 -4.94
N ARG A 178 13.12 -7.56 -5.76
CA ARG A 178 13.81 -8.86 -5.72
C ARG A 178 14.67 -8.95 -4.47
N LYS A 179 14.93 -10.17 -4.04
CA LYS A 179 15.74 -10.41 -2.84
C LYS A 179 17.11 -9.74 -2.93
N GLU A 180 17.75 -9.78 -4.11
CA GLU A 180 19.04 -9.18 -4.37
C GLU A 180 19.02 -7.66 -4.26
N GLU A 181 17.93 -7.03 -4.73
CA GLU A 181 17.71 -5.57 -4.60
C GLU A 181 17.58 -5.17 -3.13
N LEU A 182 16.83 -5.96 -2.35
CA LEU A 182 16.65 -5.73 -0.91
C LEU A 182 17.91 -6.02 -0.10
N ILE A 183 18.73 -7.00 -0.51
CA ILE A 183 20.04 -7.27 0.11
C ILE A 183 20.94 -6.04 -0.03
N ARG A 184 21.09 -5.51 -1.24
CA ARG A 184 21.94 -4.32 -1.46
C ARG A 184 21.47 -3.12 -0.65
N LEU A 185 20.17 -2.85 -0.64
CA LEU A 185 19.57 -1.78 0.19
C LEU A 185 19.84 -2.02 1.69
N GLY A 186 19.62 -3.25 2.15
CA GLY A 186 19.78 -3.62 3.56
C GLY A 186 21.22 -3.50 4.04
N GLU A 187 22.19 -3.93 3.23
CA GLU A 187 23.62 -3.78 3.52
C GLU A 187 24.03 -2.30 3.67
N ILE A 188 23.55 -1.43 2.76
CA ILE A 188 23.79 0.01 2.86
C ILE A 188 23.21 0.56 4.17
N CYS A 189 21.98 0.17 4.51
CA CYS A 189 21.32 0.66 5.73
C CYS A 189 22.02 0.17 7.01
N VAL A 190 22.36 -1.12 7.09
CA VAL A 190 23.03 -1.70 8.25
C VAL A 190 24.42 -1.09 8.45
N ASN A 191 25.23 -1.00 7.39
CA ASN A 191 26.58 -0.44 7.44
C ASN A 191 26.61 1.03 7.91
N ASN A 192 25.49 1.77 7.75
CA ASN A 192 25.37 3.17 8.15
C ASN A 192 24.46 3.38 9.38
N ASN A 193 24.00 2.32 10.04
CA ASN A 193 23.06 2.38 11.18
C ASN A 193 21.74 3.11 10.83
N VAL A 194 21.22 2.93 9.64
CA VAL A 194 19.93 3.44 9.17
C VAL A 194 18.86 2.41 9.46
N LEU A 195 17.88 2.73 10.31
CA LEU A 195 16.74 1.87 10.60
C LEU A 195 15.85 1.76 9.36
N VAL A 196 15.42 0.55 8.97
CA VAL A 196 14.50 0.35 7.86
C VAL A 196 13.07 0.18 8.37
N PHE A 197 12.16 1.06 7.94
CA PHE A 197 10.72 0.83 8.07
C PHE A 197 10.21 0.27 6.74
N SER A 198 9.85 -1.01 6.70
CA SER A 198 9.33 -1.69 5.52
C SER A 198 7.79 -1.68 5.56
N ASP A 199 7.18 -0.83 4.73
CA ASP A 199 5.74 -0.86 4.51
C ASP A 199 5.38 -1.99 3.54
N GLU A 200 4.91 -3.10 4.10
CA GLU A 200 4.57 -4.32 3.36
C GLU A 200 3.03 -4.53 3.23
N ILE A 201 2.26 -3.42 3.24
CA ILE A 201 0.80 -3.47 3.15
C ILE A 201 0.28 -4.12 1.86
N HIS A 202 1.11 -4.16 0.81
CA HIS A 202 0.79 -4.77 -0.48
C HIS A 202 1.41 -6.16 -0.69
N CYS A 203 2.04 -6.75 0.33
CA CYS A 203 2.78 -8.01 0.23
C CYS A 203 1.96 -9.17 -0.35
N ASP A 204 0.68 -9.25 -0.03
CA ASP A 204 -0.25 -10.27 -0.52
C ASP A 204 -0.77 -10.00 -1.94
N LEU A 205 -0.47 -8.84 -2.52
CA LEU A 205 -0.98 -8.41 -3.82
C LEU A 205 0.09 -8.50 -4.92
N VAL A 206 0.95 -9.50 -4.82
CA VAL A 206 1.96 -9.81 -5.83
C VAL A 206 1.35 -10.66 -6.93
N LEU A 207 1.62 -10.30 -8.20
CA LEU A 207 1.05 -11.00 -9.36
C LEU A 207 1.73 -12.36 -9.59
N PRO A 208 1.06 -13.33 -10.25
CA PRO A 208 1.47 -14.74 -10.25
C PRO A 208 2.89 -15.05 -10.72
N ALA A 209 3.49 -14.21 -11.57
CA ALA A 209 4.87 -14.42 -12.07
C ALA A 209 5.95 -13.94 -11.09
N PHE A 210 5.58 -13.32 -9.98
CA PHE A 210 6.49 -12.65 -9.05
C PHE A 210 6.33 -13.18 -7.63
N LYS A 211 7.25 -12.80 -6.75
CA LYS A 211 7.22 -13.21 -5.34
C LYS A 211 7.59 -12.04 -4.44
N HIS A 212 6.82 -11.85 -3.38
CA HIS A 212 7.20 -10.96 -2.29
C HIS A 212 8.33 -11.56 -1.45
N THR A 213 9.27 -10.73 -1.05
CA THR A 213 10.29 -11.08 -0.06
C THR A 213 10.15 -10.11 1.12
N PRO A 214 9.69 -10.58 2.31
CA PRO A 214 9.67 -9.75 3.50
C PRO A 214 11.10 -9.29 3.83
N PHE A 215 11.29 -7.99 4.02
CA PHE A 215 12.64 -7.44 4.23
C PHE A 215 13.36 -8.09 5.42
N ALA A 216 12.67 -8.22 6.55
CA ALA A 216 13.23 -8.80 7.77
C ALA A 216 13.48 -10.33 7.66
N SER A 217 12.96 -11.00 6.64
CA SER A 217 13.18 -12.44 6.45
C SER A 217 14.51 -12.79 5.77
N ILE A 218 15.21 -11.80 5.24
CA ILE A 218 16.41 -11.99 4.40
C ILE A 218 17.61 -12.46 5.25
N SER A 219 17.81 -11.82 6.41
CA SER A 219 18.87 -12.17 7.36
C SER A 219 18.50 -11.72 8.77
N GLU A 220 19.14 -12.32 9.78
CA GLU A 220 19.00 -11.90 11.19
C GLU A 220 19.40 -10.43 11.37
N GLU A 221 20.45 -9.99 10.68
CA GLU A 221 20.94 -8.61 10.75
C GLU A 221 19.88 -7.61 10.25
N PHE A 222 19.18 -7.93 9.15
CA PHE A 222 18.09 -7.09 8.64
C PHE A 222 16.88 -7.13 9.58
N ALA A 223 16.57 -8.30 10.14
CA ALA A 223 15.51 -8.45 11.13
C ALA A 223 15.75 -7.58 12.35
N GLN A 224 17.00 -7.52 12.85
CA GLN A 224 17.37 -6.70 14.00
C GLN A 224 17.41 -5.19 13.71
N ASN A 225 17.45 -4.79 12.43
CA ASN A 225 17.53 -3.39 11.98
C ASN A 225 16.29 -2.93 11.22
N SER A 226 15.12 -3.57 11.47
CA SER A 226 13.91 -3.19 10.73
C SER A 226 12.63 -3.27 11.55
N ILE A 227 11.62 -2.57 11.04
CA ILE A 227 10.21 -2.66 11.40
C ILE A 227 9.46 -3.03 10.13
N THR A 228 8.73 -4.13 10.14
CA THR A 228 7.85 -4.53 9.04
C THR A 228 6.40 -4.19 9.39
N ALA A 229 5.71 -3.48 8.52
CA ALA A 229 4.29 -3.15 8.72
C ALA A 229 3.41 -3.99 7.79
N HIS A 230 2.42 -4.67 8.36
CA HIS A 230 1.52 -5.61 7.69
C HIS A 230 0.05 -5.32 8.02
N ALA A 231 -0.87 -5.52 7.08
CA ALA A 231 -2.30 -5.33 7.32
C ALA A 231 -3.18 -6.09 6.32
N ALA A 232 -4.33 -6.57 6.78
CA ALA A 232 -5.38 -7.13 5.94
C ALA A 232 -6.10 -6.10 5.06
N SER A 233 -5.85 -4.81 5.28
CA SER A 233 -6.64 -3.70 4.72
C SER A 233 -6.59 -3.60 3.19
N LYS A 234 -5.46 -3.93 2.56
CA LYS A 234 -5.36 -3.94 1.10
C LYS A 234 -5.71 -5.30 0.51
N THR A 235 -5.29 -6.38 1.14
CA THR A 235 -5.56 -7.75 0.72
C THR A 235 -7.05 -8.07 0.70
N PHE A 236 -7.77 -7.67 1.75
CA PHE A 236 -9.19 -8.01 1.95
C PHE A 236 -10.14 -6.80 1.91
N ASN A 237 -9.67 -5.65 1.41
CA ASN A 237 -10.46 -4.43 1.30
C ASN A 237 -11.05 -3.93 2.65
N LEU A 238 -10.24 -3.97 3.71
CA LEU A 238 -10.63 -3.65 5.08
C LEU A 238 -10.07 -2.30 5.58
N ALA A 239 -9.77 -1.35 4.68
CA ALA A 239 -9.16 -0.07 5.06
C ALA A 239 -10.00 0.71 6.09
N GLY A 240 -11.33 0.66 6.00
CA GLY A 240 -12.24 1.30 6.94
C GLY A 240 -12.20 0.71 8.37
N MET A 241 -11.55 -0.46 8.55
CA MET A 241 -11.41 -1.10 9.87
C MET A 241 -10.21 -0.55 10.67
N ALA A 242 -9.36 0.30 10.09
CA ALA A 242 -8.24 0.97 10.75
C ALA A 242 -7.42 0.01 11.64
N THR A 243 -6.95 -1.10 11.05
CA THR A 243 -6.26 -2.18 11.78
C THR A 243 -5.03 -2.62 11.02
N SER A 244 -3.87 -2.60 11.68
CA SER A 244 -2.60 -3.09 11.15
C SER A 244 -1.71 -3.64 12.27
N THR A 245 -0.61 -4.25 11.90
CA THR A 245 0.36 -4.84 12.81
C THR A 245 1.76 -4.46 12.35
N VAL A 246 2.61 -4.10 13.28
CA VAL A 246 4.06 -4.01 13.07
C VAL A 246 4.74 -5.24 13.64
N ILE A 247 5.80 -5.70 12.98
CA ILE A 247 6.60 -6.87 13.35
C ILE A 247 8.02 -6.39 13.57
N ILE A 248 8.53 -6.54 14.78
CA ILE A 248 9.83 -6.00 15.23
C ILE A 248 10.58 -7.10 15.97
N PRO A 249 11.46 -7.86 15.32
CA PRO A 249 12.22 -8.94 15.95
C PRO A 249 13.22 -8.48 17.02
N ASN A 250 13.76 -7.25 16.92
CA ASN A 250 14.65 -6.66 17.89
C ASN A 250 13.91 -6.24 19.16
N ASN A 251 14.15 -6.90 20.28
CA ASN A 251 13.47 -6.66 21.56
C ASN A 251 13.64 -5.21 22.08
N ASN A 252 14.81 -4.60 21.90
CA ASN A 252 15.05 -3.23 22.36
C ASN A 252 14.27 -2.23 21.50
N LEU A 253 14.27 -2.44 20.19
CA LEU A 253 13.50 -1.62 19.25
C LEU A 253 12.00 -1.79 19.50
N TYR A 254 11.53 -3.04 19.65
CA TYR A 254 10.16 -3.37 19.99
C TYR A 254 9.70 -2.62 21.26
N LYS A 255 10.49 -2.72 22.34
CA LYS A 255 10.14 -2.05 23.60
C LYS A 255 10.02 -0.53 23.41
N LYS A 256 10.99 0.11 22.75
CA LYS A 256 10.93 1.55 22.49
C LYS A 256 9.68 1.96 21.70
N TYR A 257 9.37 1.19 20.67
CA TYR A 257 8.20 1.44 19.82
C TYR A 257 6.90 1.27 20.60
N VAL A 258 6.76 0.18 21.35
CA VAL A 258 5.55 -0.12 22.13
C VAL A 258 5.38 0.84 23.31
N ASP A 259 6.45 1.21 24.03
CA ASP A 259 6.39 2.22 25.08
C ASP A 259 5.88 3.57 24.52
N PHE A 260 6.29 3.92 23.28
CA PHE A 260 5.78 5.11 22.61
C PHE A 260 4.31 4.99 22.20
N ILE A 261 3.87 3.85 21.64
CA ILE A 261 2.46 3.59 21.34
C ILE A 261 1.59 3.76 22.60
N HIS A 262 2.01 3.15 23.72
CA HIS A 262 1.27 3.23 25.00
C HIS A 262 1.21 4.68 25.51
N SER A 263 2.26 5.47 25.34
CA SER A 263 2.26 6.88 25.77
C SER A 263 1.27 7.75 24.99
N THR A 264 0.86 7.30 23.81
CA THR A 264 -0.13 7.98 22.94
C THR A 264 -1.50 7.32 22.94
N GLU A 265 -1.66 6.22 23.69
CA GLU A 265 -2.87 5.38 23.73
C GLU A 265 -3.35 4.90 22.34
N ALA A 266 -2.42 4.77 21.39
CA ALA A 266 -2.72 4.39 20.02
C ALA A 266 -2.96 2.87 19.83
N ASP A 267 -2.84 2.08 20.88
CA ASP A 267 -2.98 0.62 20.85
C ASP A 267 -4.41 0.10 21.13
N LEU A 268 -5.37 0.96 21.42
CA LEU A 268 -6.74 0.54 21.75
C LEU A 268 -7.43 -0.16 20.58
N GLY A 269 -7.44 0.45 19.40
CA GLY A 269 -8.07 -0.10 18.21
C GLY A 269 -9.59 -0.19 18.32
N ASN A 270 -10.21 -0.97 17.44
CA ASN A 270 -11.66 -1.22 17.46
C ASN A 270 -11.98 -2.72 17.44
N ILE A 271 -13.13 -3.05 18.01
CA ILE A 271 -13.56 -4.45 18.17
C ILE A 271 -13.78 -5.15 16.81
N PHE A 272 -14.34 -4.46 15.80
CA PHE A 272 -14.67 -5.05 14.51
C PHE A 272 -13.44 -5.26 13.64
N GLY A 273 -12.47 -4.34 13.69
CA GLY A 273 -11.21 -4.47 12.96
C GLY A 273 -10.41 -5.71 13.39
N LYS A 274 -10.38 -6.00 14.69
CA LYS A 274 -9.76 -7.20 15.23
C LYS A 274 -10.44 -8.48 14.69
N ILE A 275 -11.77 -8.54 14.75
CA ILE A 275 -12.55 -9.70 14.31
C ILE A 275 -12.43 -9.89 12.79
N ALA A 276 -12.54 -8.80 12.02
CA ALA A 276 -12.41 -8.84 10.56
C ALA A 276 -11.03 -9.32 10.12
N THR A 277 -9.96 -8.81 10.76
CA THR A 277 -8.59 -9.25 10.45
C THR A 277 -8.38 -10.72 10.76
N LYS A 278 -8.81 -11.20 11.95
CA LYS A 278 -8.69 -12.61 12.32
C LYS A 278 -9.44 -13.50 11.32
N ALA A 279 -10.69 -13.20 11.02
CA ALA A 279 -11.49 -13.96 10.05
C ALA A 279 -10.84 -13.99 8.66
N ALA A 280 -10.27 -12.86 8.22
CA ALA A 280 -9.56 -12.74 6.95
C ALA A 280 -8.33 -13.65 6.89
N MET A 281 -7.47 -13.61 7.92
CA MET A 281 -6.23 -14.40 7.98
C MET A 281 -6.46 -15.90 8.12
N GLU A 282 -7.55 -16.30 8.83
CA GLU A 282 -7.88 -17.71 9.05
C GLU A 282 -8.56 -18.37 7.84
N ASN A 283 -9.36 -17.63 7.06
CA ASN A 283 -10.26 -18.21 6.05
C ASN A 283 -10.07 -17.62 4.65
N GLY A 284 -9.08 -16.74 4.45
CA GLY A 284 -8.96 -15.91 3.28
C GLY A 284 -8.28 -16.55 2.04
N ASP A 285 -7.67 -17.72 2.18
CA ASP A 285 -6.77 -18.29 1.14
C ASP A 285 -7.49 -18.43 -0.23
N GLU A 286 -8.69 -18.98 -0.27
CA GLU A 286 -9.43 -19.20 -1.52
C GLU A 286 -9.89 -17.87 -2.16
N TRP A 287 -10.41 -16.93 -1.33
CA TRP A 287 -10.82 -15.62 -1.81
C TRP A 287 -9.64 -14.83 -2.37
N HIS A 288 -8.51 -14.84 -1.66
CA HIS A 288 -7.28 -14.19 -2.06
C HIS A 288 -6.75 -14.73 -3.39
N SER A 289 -6.69 -16.05 -3.55
CA SER A 289 -6.24 -16.68 -4.81
C SER A 289 -7.10 -16.23 -6.00
N GLN A 290 -8.44 -16.27 -5.86
CA GLN A 290 -9.36 -15.84 -6.92
C GLN A 290 -9.26 -14.32 -7.19
N LEU A 291 -9.03 -13.50 -6.15
CA LEU A 291 -8.80 -12.08 -6.30
C LEU A 291 -7.55 -11.80 -7.13
N ILE A 292 -6.43 -12.45 -6.82
CA ILE A 292 -5.16 -12.26 -7.54
C ILE A 292 -5.31 -12.62 -9.01
N ASP A 293 -5.98 -13.72 -9.35
CA ASP A 293 -6.25 -14.10 -10.72
C ASP A 293 -7.08 -13.03 -11.45
N TYR A 294 -8.16 -12.55 -10.82
CA TYR A 294 -9.02 -11.53 -11.40
C TYR A 294 -8.29 -10.19 -11.59
N LEU A 295 -7.48 -9.77 -10.62
CA LEU A 295 -6.67 -8.55 -10.72
C LEU A 295 -5.61 -8.65 -11.82
N ASN A 296 -4.93 -9.79 -11.90
CA ASN A 296 -3.94 -10.04 -12.96
C ASN A 296 -4.58 -9.93 -14.34
N ASP A 297 -5.77 -10.50 -14.52
CA ASP A 297 -6.51 -10.40 -15.79
C ASP A 297 -6.97 -8.97 -16.09
N ASN A 298 -7.40 -8.20 -15.07
CA ASN A 298 -7.73 -6.78 -15.24
C ASN A 298 -6.53 -5.96 -15.67
N ILE A 299 -5.39 -6.19 -15.03
CA ILE A 299 -4.14 -5.48 -15.32
C ILE A 299 -3.67 -5.79 -16.75
N ARG A 300 -3.59 -7.06 -17.13
CA ARG A 300 -3.20 -7.47 -18.48
C ARG A 300 -4.12 -6.85 -19.53
N PHE A 301 -5.43 -6.97 -19.34
CA PHE A 301 -6.40 -6.35 -20.24
C PHE A 301 -6.19 -4.84 -20.38
N ALA A 302 -5.96 -4.13 -19.27
CA ALA A 302 -5.77 -2.68 -19.31
C ALA A 302 -4.48 -2.30 -20.06
N ILE A 303 -3.38 -2.98 -19.79
CA ILE A 303 -2.08 -2.72 -20.42
C ILE A 303 -2.12 -3.04 -21.92
N ASP A 304 -2.67 -4.18 -22.30
CA ASP A 304 -2.82 -4.56 -23.72
C ASP A 304 -3.69 -3.54 -24.48
N PHE A 305 -4.78 -3.06 -23.86
CA PHE A 305 -5.62 -2.02 -24.44
C PHE A 305 -4.86 -0.70 -24.60
N ILE A 306 -4.11 -0.26 -23.57
CA ILE A 306 -3.35 0.98 -23.61
C ILE A 306 -2.27 0.91 -24.69
N HIS A 307 -1.47 -0.14 -24.73
CA HIS A 307 -0.41 -0.30 -25.73
C HIS A 307 -0.95 -0.29 -27.16
N LYS A 308 -2.12 -0.91 -27.38
CA LYS A 308 -2.74 -0.97 -28.71
C LYS A 308 -3.40 0.33 -29.14
N GLU A 309 -4.15 0.97 -28.23
CA GLU A 309 -5.09 2.02 -28.56
C GLU A 309 -4.57 3.44 -28.22
N MET A 310 -3.59 3.52 -27.30
CA MET A 310 -3.01 4.77 -26.78
C MET A 310 -1.47 4.64 -26.63
N PRO A 311 -0.73 4.35 -27.71
CA PRO A 311 0.70 3.97 -27.65
C PRO A 311 1.64 5.07 -27.13
N LYS A 312 1.19 6.31 -27.02
CA LYS A 312 1.94 7.40 -26.37
C LYS A 312 1.87 7.37 -24.84
N ILE A 313 0.95 6.59 -24.25
CA ILE A 313 0.92 6.39 -22.80
C ILE A 313 1.90 5.26 -22.48
N ARG A 314 3.02 5.59 -21.82
CA ARG A 314 3.95 4.57 -21.37
C ARG A 314 3.45 3.98 -20.05
N VAL A 315 3.43 2.66 -19.97
CA VAL A 315 3.04 1.92 -18.77
C VAL A 315 3.93 0.68 -18.65
N HIS A 316 4.59 0.55 -17.50
CA HIS A 316 5.32 -0.67 -17.16
C HIS A 316 4.34 -1.73 -16.64
N ASN A 317 4.64 -3.01 -16.93
CA ASN A 317 3.91 -4.11 -16.33
C ASN A 317 4.16 -4.12 -14.82
N PRO A 318 3.13 -3.93 -13.96
CA PRO A 318 3.33 -4.03 -12.53
C PRO A 318 3.63 -5.49 -12.14
N GLU A 319 4.42 -5.65 -11.10
CA GLU A 319 4.76 -6.93 -10.50
C GLU A 319 3.85 -7.21 -9.29
N ALA A 320 3.25 -6.15 -8.75
CA ALA A 320 2.39 -6.19 -7.57
C ALA A 320 1.40 -5.03 -7.54
N THR A 321 0.50 -5.07 -6.57
CA THR A 321 -0.62 -4.15 -6.35
C THR A 321 -1.75 -4.35 -7.36
N TYR A 322 -2.79 -3.56 -7.23
CA TYR A 322 -3.90 -3.49 -8.20
C TYR A 322 -3.93 -2.14 -8.92
N MET A 323 -2.79 -1.47 -8.97
CA MET A 323 -2.66 -0.14 -9.57
C MET A 323 -1.69 -0.18 -10.73
N ILE A 324 -1.97 0.62 -11.76
CA ILE A 324 -1.04 0.89 -12.85
C ILE A 324 -0.58 2.34 -12.81
N TRP A 325 0.66 2.56 -13.23
CA TRP A 325 1.30 3.86 -13.30
C TRP A 325 1.40 4.29 -14.75
N LEU A 326 0.62 5.31 -15.12
CA LEU A 326 0.48 5.81 -16.49
C LEU A 326 1.39 7.04 -16.67
N ASN A 327 2.30 6.99 -17.62
CA ASN A 327 3.20 8.10 -17.96
C ASN A 327 2.76 8.76 -19.27
N PHE A 328 2.38 10.04 -19.18
CA PHE A 328 1.88 10.86 -20.30
C PHE A 328 2.91 11.86 -20.83
N LYS A 329 4.19 11.75 -20.46
CA LYS A 329 5.23 12.73 -20.84
C LYS A 329 5.34 12.92 -22.36
N ASP A 330 5.05 11.89 -23.15
CA ASP A 330 5.13 11.95 -24.62
C ASP A 330 3.97 12.76 -25.26
N TYR A 331 3.00 13.24 -24.46
CA TYR A 331 1.97 14.18 -24.91
C TYR A 331 2.40 15.64 -24.81
N GLU A 332 3.50 15.95 -24.11
CA GLU A 332 4.05 17.30 -23.96
C GLU A 332 3.03 18.31 -23.40
N ILE A 333 2.16 17.88 -22.50
CA ILE A 333 1.17 18.70 -21.80
C ILE A 333 1.54 18.85 -20.32
N SER A 334 1.10 19.94 -19.70
CA SER A 334 1.31 20.16 -18.25
C SER A 334 0.45 19.21 -17.39
N ASP A 335 0.84 19.06 -16.12
CA ASP A 335 0.02 18.32 -15.13
C ASP A 335 -1.40 18.87 -15.03
N ASP A 336 -1.56 20.19 -15.04
CA ASP A 336 -2.88 20.84 -14.96
C ASP A 336 -3.74 20.49 -16.17
N GLU A 337 -3.15 20.51 -17.36
CA GLU A 337 -3.87 20.15 -18.58
C GLU A 337 -4.17 18.66 -18.63
N LEU A 338 -3.26 17.80 -18.18
CA LEU A 338 -3.49 16.36 -18.03
C LEU A 338 -4.65 16.08 -17.09
N ASN A 339 -4.67 16.71 -15.92
CA ASN A 339 -5.75 16.58 -14.95
C ASN A 339 -7.08 17.08 -15.52
N ARG A 340 -7.08 18.26 -16.18
CA ARG A 340 -8.27 18.83 -16.80
C ARG A 340 -8.87 17.87 -17.85
N LYS A 341 -8.04 17.34 -18.75
CA LYS A 341 -8.47 16.40 -19.78
C LYS A 341 -9.01 15.12 -19.18
N MET A 342 -8.32 14.55 -18.19
CA MET A 342 -8.74 13.32 -17.52
C MET A 342 -10.10 13.47 -16.84
N VAL A 343 -10.30 14.57 -16.10
CA VAL A 343 -11.53 14.81 -15.34
C VAL A 343 -12.68 15.27 -16.24
N PHE A 344 -12.48 16.29 -17.05
CA PHE A 344 -13.59 16.99 -17.73
C PHE A 344 -13.87 16.44 -19.12
N GLU A 345 -12.88 15.88 -19.83
CA GLU A 345 -13.06 15.31 -21.13
C GLU A 345 -13.24 13.76 -21.07
N ALA A 346 -12.32 13.05 -20.38
CA ALA A 346 -12.44 11.60 -20.22
C ALA A 346 -13.43 11.18 -19.13
N GLY A 347 -13.79 12.06 -18.17
CA GLY A 347 -14.71 11.73 -17.08
C GLY A 347 -14.15 10.72 -16.09
N LEU A 348 -12.83 10.75 -15.82
CA LEU A 348 -12.14 9.85 -14.93
C LEU A 348 -11.52 10.59 -13.75
N GLY A 349 -11.68 10.05 -12.54
CA GLY A 349 -11.01 10.52 -11.33
C GLY A 349 -9.84 9.63 -11.00
N LEU A 350 -8.61 10.04 -11.36
CA LEU A 350 -7.35 9.35 -11.07
C LEU A 350 -6.52 10.15 -10.06
N ASN A 351 -5.51 9.52 -9.45
CA ASN A 351 -4.51 10.30 -8.72
C ASN A 351 -3.50 10.93 -9.67
N SER A 352 -3.34 12.26 -9.58
CA SER A 352 -2.20 12.92 -10.23
C SER A 352 -0.89 12.38 -9.68
N GLY A 353 0.07 12.14 -10.57
CA GLY A 353 1.38 11.61 -10.20
C GLY A 353 2.21 12.59 -9.37
N HIS A 354 1.95 13.88 -9.49
CA HIS A 354 2.62 14.93 -8.72
C HIS A 354 2.56 14.70 -7.20
N ILE A 355 1.46 14.15 -6.66
CA ILE A 355 1.35 13.87 -5.22
C ILE A 355 2.33 12.81 -4.71
N PHE A 356 2.90 11.97 -5.60
CA PHE A 356 3.86 10.92 -5.25
C PHE A 356 5.32 11.39 -5.30
N GLY A 357 5.56 12.66 -5.59
CA GLY A 357 6.86 13.29 -5.73
C GLY A 357 7.02 13.94 -7.11
N LYS A 358 8.08 14.75 -7.25
CA LYS A 358 8.38 15.45 -8.50
C LYS A 358 8.56 14.51 -9.70
N GLU A 359 9.04 13.30 -9.46
CA GLU A 359 9.24 12.25 -10.46
C GLU A 359 7.92 11.79 -11.10
N GLY A 360 6.81 12.05 -10.42
CA GLY A 360 5.45 11.77 -10.89
C GLY A 360 4.83 12.84 -11.79
N GLU A 361 5.54 13.93 -12.13
CA GLU A 361 5.06 14.92 -13.09
C GLU A 361 4.66 14.27 -14.41
N CYS A 362 3.50 14.66 -14.95
CA CYS A 362 2.87 14.10 -16.15
C CYS A 362 2.60 12.58 -16.05
N CYS A 363 2.43 12.07 -14.85
CA CYS A 363 2.00 10.69 -14.61
C CYS A 363 0.66 10.65 -13.87
N MET A 364 -0.01 9.49 -13.93
CA MET A 364 -1.23 9.22 -13.15
C MET A 364 -1.26 7.79 -12.63
N ARG A 365 -1.78 7.60 -11.40
CA ARG A 365 -2.03 6.27 -10.86
C ARG A 365 -3.49 5.89 -11.04
N MET A 366 -3.73 4.75 -11.68
CA MET A 366 -5.05 4.19 -11.91
C MET A 366 -5.26 2.90 -11.11
N ASN A 367 -6.34 2.85 -10.32
CA ASN A 367 -6.75 1.67 -9.57
C ASN A 367 -7.63 0.76 -10.44
N LEU A 368 -7.24 -0.52 -10.60
CA LEU A 368 -7.94 -1.52 -11.41
C LEU A 368 -8.71 -2.56 -10.58
N ALA A 369 -8.79 -2.39 -9.26
CA ALA A 369 -9.55 -3.26 -8.36
C ALA A 369 -11.05 -2.92 -8.39
N CYS A 370 -11.67 -3.08 -9.55
CA CYS A 370 -13.09 -2.91 -9.81
C CYS A 370 -13.54 -3.89 -10.89
N PRO A 371 -14.87 -4.10 -11.09
CA PRO A 371 -15.40 -4.96 -12.13
C PRO A 371 -14.81 -4.66 -13.53
N ARG A 372 -14.55 -5.71 -14.33
CA ARG A 372 -13.98 -5.60 -15.68
C ARG A 372 -14.73 -4.60 -16.55
N SER A 373 -16.05 -4.56 -16.42
CA SER A 373 -16.90 -3.63 -17.19
C SER A 373 -16.59 -2.16 -16.89
N VAL A 374 -16.22 -1.84 -15.64
CA VAL A 374 -15.81 -0.49 -15.21
C VAL A 374 -14.43 -0.14 -15.79
N VAL A 375 -13.46 -1.07 -15.72
CA VAL A 375 -12.14 -0.91 -16.35
C VAL A 375 -12.29 -0.63 -17.85
N MET A 376 -13.07 -1.45 -18.55
CA MET A 376 -13.31 -1.28 -20.00
C MET A 376 -13.95 0.07 -20.32
N LYS A 377 -14.94 0.50 -19.53
CA LYS A 377 -15.60 1.80 -19.72
C LYS A 377 -14.59 2.94 -19.55
N ALA A 378 -13.78 2.90 -18.47
CA ALA A 378 -12.77 3.91 -18.22
C ALA A 378 -11.73 4.01 -19.33
N LEU A 379 -11.19 2.88 -19.79
CA LEU A 379 -10.23 2.84 -20.89
C LEU A 379 -10.77 3.38 -22.21
N LYS A 380 -12.05 3.05 -22.55
CA LYS A 380 -12.70 3.61 -23.73
C LYS A 380 -12.90 5.13 -23.63
N GLN A 381 -13.25 5.65 -22.46
CA GLN A 381 -13.36 7.09 -22.25
C GLN A 381 -12.00 7.78 -22.39
N MET A 382 -10.95 7.20 -21.81
CA MET A 382 -9.57 7.72 -21.90
C MET A 382 -9.08 7.75 -23.36
N LYS A 383 -9.31 6.69 -24.16
CA LYS A 383 -8.96 6.62 -25.57
C LYS A 383 -9.60 7.73 -26.43
N ASN A 384 -10.77 8.24 -26.07
CA ASN A 384 -11.42 9.30 -26.83
C ASN A 384 -10.76 10.66 -26.63
N VAL A 385 -9.81 10.77 -25.70
CA VAL A 385 -9.15 12.04 -25.31
C VAL A 385 -7.66 11.99 -25.60
N PHE A 386 -7.06 10.81 -25.49
CA PHE A 386 -5.64 10.53 -25.66
C PHE A 386 -5.41 9.52 -26.78
#